data_a5ef390ce1b05ab15355fb28fb4daaa2
#
_entry.id   a5ef390ce1b05ab15355fb28fb4daaa2
#
_cell.length_a   1.000
_cell.length_b   1.000
_cell.length_c   1.000
_cell.angle_alpha   90.00
_cell.angle_beta   90.00
_cell.angle_gamma   90.00
#
_symmetry.space_group_name_H-M   'P 1'
#
loop_
_entity.id
_entity.type
_entity.pdbx_description
1 polymer ?
#
loop_
_entity_poly.entity_id
_entity_poly.type
_entity_poly.pdbx_seq_one_letter_code
_entity_poly.pdbx_strand_id
1 'polypeptide(L)'
;MCSSDLLYREGVDISREEFYEMLRKGADVATSQPSPESVMHMWSAMLQEYEELVYIPISSGLSGSCMTAQAMAQEEPYAGRVFVVDNGRVSTPMHRSILDAVELAEKGYRAQKIKDILEKNREHMVIYVGLSTLTYLKKGGRISSVAAVAADVLKIKPVMKFGVGKLDVYQKCRGMKNARKAMIDAMKKEFETNFKEAYEAGKLYLMAASSSTAEVTEEWIRQIKESFPGMDVMCDNLSLGLSCHIGPDGLGIACCNKAE
;
A
#
# COMPACT_ATOMS: atom_id res chain seq x y z
N MET A 1 27.21 -6.93 -21.48
CA MET A 1 27.69 -6.39 -20.20
C MET A 1 26.65 -6.79 -19.17
N CYS A 2 27.01 -7.70 -18.27
CA CYS A 2 26.10 -8.18 -17.22
C CYS A 2 25.85 -7.05 -16.24
N SER A 3 24.61 -6.55 -16.15
CA SER A 3 24.18 -5.84 -14.96
C SER A 3 24.15 -6.88 -13.84
N SER A 4 24.94 -6.69 -12.81
CA SER A 4 24.85 -7.51 -11.62
C SER A 4 23.47 -7.21 -11.00
N ASP A 5 22.55 -8.16 -11.07
CA ASP A 5 21.27 -8.09 -10.35
C ASP A 5 21.56 -8.19 -8.85
N LEU A 6 21.85 -7.05 -8.24
CA LEU A 6 22.06 -6.96 -6.80
C LEU A 6 20.69 -7.02 -6.11
N LEU A 7 20.53 -7.98 -5.23
CA LEU A 7 19.38 -8.09 -4.35
C LEU A 7 19.71 -7.36 -3.04
N TYR A 8 18.81 -6.47 -2.64
CA TYR A 8 18.92 -5.73 -1.39
C TYR A 8 17.75 -6.08 -0.46
N ARG A 9 18.07 -6.30 0.81
CA ARG A 9 17.07 -6.42 1.88
C ARG A 9 16.90 -5.06 2.52
N GLU A 10 15.68 -4.54 2.51
CA GLU A 10 15.33 -3.24 3.10
C GLU A 10 15.72 -3.20 4.59
N GLY A 11 16.43 -2.13 4.97
CA GLY A 11 16.87 -1.92 6.34
C GLY A 11 18.02 -2.83 6.82
N VAL A 12 18.54 -3.70 5.95
CA VAL A 12 19.70 -4.57 6.24
C VAL A 12 20.84 -4.26 5.29
N ASP A 13 20.61 -4.35 3.98
CA ASP A 13 21.66 -4.20 2.97
C ASP A 13 21.70 -2.78 2.40
N ILE A 14 20.63 -2.02 2.55
CA ILE A 14 20.50 -0.64 2.06
C ILE A 14 19.58 0.19 2.97
N SER A 15 20.01 1.40 3.28
CA SER A 15 19.18 2.40 3.97
C SER A 15 18.19 3.05 2.99
N ARG A 16 17.17 3.69 3.53
CA ARG A 16 16.19 4.44 2.76
C ARG A 16 16.83 5.61 2.00
N GLU A 17 17.70 6.34 2.65
CA GLU A 17 18.41 7.49 2.13
C GLU A 17 19.28 7.10 0.94
N GLU A 18 20.06 6.04 1.06
CA GLU A 18 20.90 5.49 0.00
C GLU A 18 20.06 5.04 -1.19
N PHE A 19 18.94 4.35 -0.94
CA PHE A 19 18.03 3.90 -1.98
C PHE A 19 17.45 5.08 -2.78
N TYR A 20 16.95 6.12 -2.11
CA TYR A 20 16.41 7.28 -2.81
C TYR A 20 17.50 8.08 -3.56
N GLU A 21 18.72 8.11 -3.05
CA GLU A 21 19.85 8.68 -3.78
C GLU A 21 20.15 7.90 -5.06
N MET A 22 20.15 6.57 -5.00
CA MET A 22 20.29 5.71 -6.18
C MET A 22 19.19 5.99 -7.21
N LEU A 23 17.93 6.09 -6.77
CA LEU A 23 16.81 6.42 -7.67
C LEU A 23 17.00 7.79 -8.34
N ARG A 24 17.39 8.82 -7.58
CA ARG A 24 17.64 10.17 -8.12
C ARG A 24 18.81 10.19 -9.11
N LYS A 25 19.82 9.33 -8.93
CA LYS A 25 20.94 9.11 -9.86
C LYS A 25 20.53 8.29 -11.09
N GLY A 26 19.28 7.84 -11.18
CA GLY A 26 18.74 7.11 -12.34
C GLY A 26 19.00 5.61 -12.30
N ALA A 27 19.26 5.03 -11.14
CA ALA A 27 19.39 3.59 -11.01
C ALA A 27 18.17 2.87 -11.60
N ASP A 28 18.39 1.82 -12.34
CA ASP A 28 17.34 0.95 -12.86
C ASP A 28 17.02 -0.09 -11.79
N VAL A 29 15.80 0.01 -11.24
CA VAL A 29 15.34 -0.86 -10.16
C VAL A 29 14.05 -1.55 -10.57
N ALA A 30 13.90 -2.79 -10.13
CA ALA A 30 12.70 -3.59 -10.33
C ALA A 30 12.31 -4.30 -9.05
N THR A 31 11.08 -4.77 -8.98
CA THR A 31 10.58 -5.59 -7.89
C THR A 31 10.12 -6.94 -8.41
N SER A 32 10.33 -7.99 -7.63
CA SER A 32 9.73 -9.29 -7.84
C SER A 32 8.85 -9.65 -6.64
N GLN A 33 7.92 -10.57 -6.84
CA GLN A 33 7.27 -11.22 -5.70
C GLN A 33 8.29 -12.07 -4.93
N PRO A 34 8.08 -12.37 -3.65
CA PRO A 34 8.91 -13.32 -2.92
C PRO A 34 8.87 -14.70 -3.60
N SER A 35 9.97 -15.43 -3.54
CA SER A 35 10.00 -16.79 -4.10
C SER A 35 9.02 -17.69 -3.34
N PRO A 36 8.31 -18.61 -4.03
CA PRO A 36 7.47 -19.61 -3.36
C PRO A 36 8.20 -20.33 -2.21
N GLU A 37 9.45 -20.70 -2.46
CA GLU A 37 10.29 -21.39 -1.47
C GLU A 37 10.47 -20.57 -0.17
N SER A 38 10.75 -19.25 -0.31
CA SER A 38 10.95 -18.40 0.87
C SER A 38 9.65 -18.22 1.67
N VAL A 39 8.51 -18.13 0.99
CA VAL A 39 7.19 -18.04 1.64
C VAL A 39 6.85 -19.36 2.35
N MET A 40 7.02 -20.49 1.68
CA MET A 40 6.78 -21.81 2.29
C MET A 40 7.70 -22.07 3.47
N HIS A 41 8.98 -21.68 3.40
CA HIS A 41 9.90 -21.80 4.51
C HIS A 41 9.41 -21.01 5.74
N MET A 42 8.98 -19.76 5.52
CA MET A 42 8.41 -18.92 6.58
C MET A 42 7.14 -19.55 7.18
N TRP A 43 6.20 -20.01 6.36
CA TRP A 43 4.99 -20.67 6.83
C TRP A 43 5.30 -21.94 7.64
N SER A 44 6.21 -22.77 7.11
CA SER A 44 6.61 -24.00 7.80
C SER A 44 7.23 -23.72 9.16
N ALA A 45 8.07 -22.69 9.30
CA ALA A 45 8.64 -22.29 10.56
C ALA A 45 7.54 -21.84 11.56
N MET A 46 6.62 -20.99 11.12
CA MET A 46 5.53 -20.50 11.98
C MET A 46 4.55 -21.61 12.39
N LEU A 47 4.27 -22.56 11.49
CA LEU A 47 3.38 -23.69 11.77
C LEU A 47 3.97 -24.75 12.70
N GLN A 48 5.24 -24.60 13.15
CA GLN A 48 5.77 -25.37 14.30
C GLN A 48 5.24 -24.86 15.64
N GLU A 49 4.89 -23.58 15.71
CA GLU A 49 4.46 -22.90 16.93
C GLU A 49 2.95 -22.63 16.94
N TYR A 50 2.33 -22.42 15.77
CA TYR A 50 0.93 -22.04 15.62
C TYR A 50 0.15 -23.09 14.82
N GLU A 51 -1.12 -23.28 15.18
CA GLU A 51 -2.01 -24.20 14.45
C GLU A 51 -2.44 -23.65 13.09
N GLU A 52 -2.69 -22.34 13.01
CA GLU A 52 -3.19 -21.64 11.84
C GLU A 52 -2.44 -20.32 11.61
N LEU A 53 -2.34 -19.90 10.36
CA LEU A 53 -1.75 -18.63 9.95
C LEU A 53 -2.72 -17.81 9.11
N VAL A 54 -2.77 -16.50 9.35
CA VAL A 54 -3.35 -15.53 8.42
C VAL A 54 -2.21 -14.85 7.66
N TYR A 55 -2.19 -15.01 6.34
CA TYR A 55 -1.19 -14.42 5.46
C TYR A 55 -1.80 -13.31 4.63
N ILE A 56 -1.32 -12.08 4.79
CA ILE A 56 -1.87 -10.88 4.16
C ILE A 56 -0.83 -10.32 3.16
N PRO A 57 -0.84 -10.74 1.89
CA PRO A 57 0.00 -10.15 0.85
C PRO A 57 -0.57 -8.82 0.35
N ILE A 58 0.22 -8.09 -0.42
CA ILE A 58 -0.29 -6.90 -1.10
C ILE A 58 -1.37 -7.27 -2.12
N SER A 59 -2.23 -6.29 -2.45
CA SER A 59 -3.32 -6.42 -3.41
C SER A 59 -2.97 -7.27 -4.63
N SER A 60 -3.82 -8.23 -4.96
CA SER A 60 -3.73 -9.06 -6.18
C SER A 60 -3.73 -8.24 -7.48
N GLY A 61 -4.27 -7.00 -7.44
CA GLY A 61 -4.23 -6.07 -8.56
C GLY A 61 -2.88 -5.42 -8.82
N LEU A 62 -1.93 -5.51 -7.87
CA LEU A 62 -0.58 -4.94 -7.98
C LEU A 62 0.52 -5.99 -8.13
N SER A 63 0.30 -7.21 -7.62
CA SER A 63 1.30 -8.28 -7.63
C SER A 63 0.65 -9.65 -7.73
N GLY A 64 1.29 -10.56 -8.46
CA GLY A 64 0.91 -11.98 -8.49
C GLY A 64 1.15 -12.73 -7.18
N SER A 65 1.81 -12.11 -6.19
CA SER A 65 2.15 -12.76 -4.90
C SER A 65 0.93 -13.31 -4.15
N CYS A 66 -0.21 -12.62 -4.22
CA CYS A 66 -1.45 -13.07 -3.61
C CYS A 66 -1.96 -14.39 -4.24
N MET A 67 -2.05 -14.43 -5.57
CA MET A 67 -2.51 -15.62 -6.30
C MET A 67 -1.55 -16.80 -6.12
N THR A 68 -0.23 -16.55 -6.13
CA THR A 68 0.78 -17.57 -5.86
C THR A 68 0.61 -18.13 -4.45
N ALA A 69 0.45 -17.26 -3.44
CA ALA A 69 0.23 -17.69 -2.07
C ALA A 69 -1.08 -18.48 -1.90
N GLN A 70 -2.17 -18.04 -2.56
CA GLN A 70 -3.45 -18.77 -2.55
C GLN A 70 -3.32 -20.18 -3.13
N ALA A 71 -2.59 -20.34 -4.22
CA ALA A 71 -2.33 -21.66 -4.81
C ALA A 71 -1.52 -22.55 -3.85
N MET A 72 -0.43 -22.04 -3.28
CA MET A 72 0.39 -22.80 -2.33
C MET A 72 -0.38 -23.19 -1.06
N ALA A 73 -1.28 -22.35 -0.59
CA ALA A 73 -2.08 -22.61 0.61
C ALA A 73 -3.13 -23.73 0.42
N GLN A 74 -3.37 -24.21 -0.81
CA GLN A 74 -4.23 -25.37 -1.09
C GLN A 74 -3.48 -26.69 -1.05
N GLU A 75 -2.15 -26.64 -1.04
CA GLU A 75 -1.30 -27.84 -1.06
C GLU A 75 -0.92 -28.27 0.37
N GLU A 76 -0.73 -29.57 0.56
CA GLU A 76 -0.16 -30.07 1.83
C GLU A 76 1.30 -29.60 2.00
N PRO A 77 1.73 -29.21 3.21
CA PRO A 77 1.02 -29.34 4.51
C PRO A 77 0.26 -28.07 4.94
N TYR A 78 -0.03 -27.14 4.02
CA TYR A 78 -0.60 -25.81 4.32
C TYR A 78 -2.13 -25.78 4.24
N ALA A 79 -2.73 -26.72 3.52
CA ALA A 79 -4.18 -26.81 3.32
C ALA A 79 -4.94 -26.83 4.65
N GLY A 80 -5.90 -25.91 4.79
CA GLY A 80 -6.69 -25.75 6.03
C GLY A 80 -5.92 -25.14 7.22
N ARG A 81 -4.64 -24.77 7.03
CA ARG A 81 -3.80 -24.15 8.08
C ARG A 81 -3.31 -22.75 7.72
N VAL A 82 -3.16 -22.42 6.44
CA VAL A 82 -2.75 -21.09 5.97
C VAL A 82 -3.90 -20.43 5.25
N PHE A 83 -4.34 -19.28 5.75
CA PHE A 83 -5.46 -18.51 5.24
C PHE A 83 -4.96 -17.23 4.58
N VAL A 84 -4.89 -17.24 3.25
CA VAL A 84 -4.40 -16.11 2.46
C VAL A 84 -5.53 -15.10 2.25
N VAL A 85 -5.29 -13.84 2.62
CA VAL A 85 -6.27 -12.75 2.57
C VAL A 85 -5.98 -11.86 1.35
N ASP A 86 -6.94 -11.76 0.41
CA ASP A 86 -6.90 -10.75 -0.64
C ASP A 86 -7.90 -9.61 -0.34
N ASN A 87 -7.51 -8.71 0.52
CA ASN A 87 -8.33 -7.53 0.85
C ASN A 87 -8.05 -6.31 -0.03
N GLY A 88 -7.31 -6.48 -1.12
CA GLY A 88 -7.04 -5.42 -2.09
C GLY A 88 -6.17 -4.27 -1.57
N ARG A 89 -5.53 -4.40 -0.41
CA ARG A 89 -4.82 -3.31 0.26
C ARG A 89 -3.32 -3.33 -0.03
N VAL A 90 -2.70 -2.18 0.22
CA VAL A 90 -1.26 -1.94 0.05
C VAL A 90 -0.84 -0.79 0.98
N SER A 91 0.44 -0.66 1.31
CA SER A 91 0.98 0.43 2.15
C SER A 91 0.31 0.50 3.54
N THR A 92 0.06 1.70 4.07
CA THR A 92 -0.53 1.91 5.40
C THR A 92 -1.89 1.23 5.60
N PRO A 93 -2.82 1.19 4.61
CA PRO A 93 -4.02 0.35 4.72
C PRO A 93 -3.74 -1.14 4.90
N MET A 94 -2.68 -1.68 4.30
CA MET A 94 -2.27 -3.07 4.51
C MET A 94 -1.71 -3.27 5.92
N HIS A 95 -0.87 -2.35 6.39
CA HIS A 95 -0.39 -2.35 7.79
C HIS A 95 -1.59 -2.32 8.77
N ARG A 96 -2.58 -1.45 8.54
CA ARG A 96 -3.80 -1.44 9.37
C ARG A 96 -4.53 -2.79 9.34
N SER A 97 -4.59 -3.48 8.19
CA SER A 97 -5.20 -4.81 8.13
C SER A 97 -4.48 -5.85 8.97
N ILE A 98 -3.15 -5.74 9.08
CA ILE A 98 -2.37 -6.64 9.95
C ILE A 98 -2.74 -6.37 11.41
N LEU A 99 -2.83 -5.10 11.82
CA LEU A 99 -3.27 -4.74 13.17
C LEU A 99 -4.71 -5.19 13.44
N ASP A 100 -5.62 -5.01 12.47
CA ASP A 100 -7.00 -5.52 12.57
C ASP A 100 -7.02 -7.05 12.74
N ALA A 101 -6.17 -7.79 12.01
CA ALA A 101 -6.06 -9.24 12.16
C ALA A 101 -5.58 -9.66 13.57
N VAL A 102 -4.60 -8.93 14.11
CA VAL A 102 -4.11 -9.16 15.48
C VAL A 102 -5.21 -8.91 16.50
N GLU A 103 -5.92 -7.78 16.41
CA GLU A 103 -7.03 -7.43 17.30
C GLU A 103 -8.16 -8.49 17.25
N LEU A 104 -8.45 -9.02 16.05
CA LEU A 104 -9.45 -10.09 15.88
C LEU A 104 -8.96 -11.41 16.48
N ALA A 105 -7.68 -11.76 16.31
CA ALA A 105 -7.10 -12.95 16.92
C ALA A 105 -7.11 -12.88 18.45
N GLU A 106 -6.79 -11.73 19.04
CA GLU A 106 -6.88 -11.48 20.48
C GLU A 106 -8.32 -11.60 21.03
N LYS A 107 -9.33 -11.31 20.20
CA LYS A 107 -10.74 -11.56 20.50
C LYS A 107 -11.16 -13.03 20.35
N GLY A 108 -10.22 -13.93 19.98
CA GLY A 108 -10.45 -15.36 19.84
C GLY A 108 -11.03 -15.83 18.50
N TYR A 109 -11.03 -14.96 17.48
CA TYR A 109 -11.45 -15.41 16.14
C TYR A 109 -10.41 -16.33 15.51
N ARG A 110 -10.89 -17.40 14.86
CA ARG A 110 -10.06 -18.33 14.07
C ARG A 110 -9.64 -17.69 12.74
N ALA A 111 -8.56 -18.18 12.14
CA ALA A 111 -7.94 -17.60 10.95
C ALA A 111 -8.91 -17.48 9.76
N GLN A 112 -9.78 -18.47 9.51
CA GLN A 112 -10.80 -18.38 8.48
C GLN A 112 -11.76 -17.19 8.69
N LYS A 113 -12.21 -16.98 9.93
CA LYS A 113 -13.12 -15.88 10.26
C LYS A 113 -12.45 -14.52 10.12
N ILE A 114 -11.18 -14.41 10.51
CA ILE A 114 -10.36 -13.20 10.32
C ILE A 114 -10.25 -12.89 8.82
N LYS A 115 -9.92 -13.89 8.00
CA LYS A 115 -9.89 -13.76 6.54
C LYS A 115 -11.21 -13.23 6.00
N ASP A 116 -12.34 -13.82 6.37
CA ASP A 116 -13.67 -13.43 5.89
C ASP A 116 -13.99 -11.97 6.24
N ILE A 117 -13.67 -11.53 7.46
CA ILE A 117 -13.87 -10.15 7.93
C ILE A 117 -13.01 -9.17 7.11
N LEU A 118 -11.73 -9.48 6.92
CA LEU A 118 -10.82 -8.60 6.20
C LEU A 118 -11.17 -8.50 4.71
N GLU A 119 -11.57 -9.60 4.07
CA GLU A 119 -11.96 -9.62 2.66
C GLU A 119 -13.31 -8.95 2.41
N LYS A 120 -14.25 -8.99 3.35
CA LYS A 120 -15.52 -8.27 3.29
C LYS A 120 -15.30 -6.75 3.12
N ASN A 121 -14.23 -6.22 3.68
CA ASN A 121 -13.87 -4.80 3.60
C ASN A 121 -13.02 -4.44 2.37
N ARG A 122 -12.86 -5.34 1.41
CA ARG A 122 -12.03 -5.14 0.21
C ARG A 122 -12.41 -3.89 -0.57
N GLU A 123 -13.71 -3.69 -0.83
CA GLU A 123 -14.23 -2.56 -1.59
C GLU A 123 -14.28 -1.24 -0.78
N HIS A 124 -14.07 -1.33 0.53
CA HIS A 124 -14.18 -0.17 1.43
C HIS A 124 -12.81 0.41 1.78
N MET A 125 -12.05 0.78 0.73
CA MET A 125 -10.75 1.44 0.84
C MET A 125 -10.51 2.32 -0.37
N VAL A 126 -9.88 3.48 -0.15
CA VAL A 126 -9.37 4.35 -1.21
C VAL A 126 -8.06 4.97 -0.80
N ILE A 127 -7.15 5.08 -1.75
CA ILE A 127 -5.86 5.78 -1.61
C ILE A 127 -5.78 6.84 -2.70
N TYR A 128 -5.35 8.05 -2.34
CA TYR A 128 -4.87 9.08 -3.26
C TYR A 128 -3.38 9.28 -3.02
N VAL A 129 -2.59 9.28 -4.08
CA VAL A 129 -1.13 9.49 -3.99
C VAL A 129 -0.68 10.53 -5.01
N GLY A 130 -0.06 11.59 -4.50
CA GLY A 130 0.58 12.63 -5.31
C GLY A 130 2.04 12.25 -5.57
N LEU A 131 2.42 12.25 -6.85
CA LEU A 131 3.73 11.80 -7.30
C LEU A 131 4.59 12.96 -7.79
N SER A 132 5.90 12.86 -7.57
CA SER A 132 6.86 13.79 -8.16
C SER A 132 6.98 13.61 -9.68
N THR A 133 6.82 12.37 -10.17
CA THR A 133 6.87 11.97 -11.59
C THR A 133 6.13 10.65 -11.80
N LEU A 134 5.70 10.37 -13.03
CA LEU A 134 5.16 9.06 -13.43
C LEU A 134 6.24 8.07 -13.91
N THR A 135 7.50 8.49 -13.98
CA THR A 135 8.60 7.70 -14.53
C THR A 135 8.70 6.31 -13.87
N TYR A 136 8.65 6.28 -12.54
CA TYR A 136 8.79 5.02 -11.78
C TYR A 136 7.60 4.08 -11.97
N LEU A 137 6.36 4.61 -11.97
CA LEU A 137 5.17 3.81 -12.26
C LEU A 137 5.17 3.24 -13.69
N LYS A 138 5.63 4.02 -14.66
CA LYS A 138 5.78 3.56 -16.05
C LYS A 138 6.78 2.44 -16.16
N LYS A 139 7.99 2.62 -15.61
CA LYS A 139 9.03 1.58 -15.58
C LYS A 139 8.54 0.31 -14.89
N GLY A 140 7.85 0.45 -13.78
CA GLY A 140 7.34 -0.67 -13.00
C GLY A 140 6.12 -1.38 -13.62
N GLY A 141 5.46 -0.81 -14.64
CA GLY A 141 4.29 -1.41 -15.28
C GLY A 141 3.03 -1.49 -14.39
N ARG A 142 2.95 -0.70 -13.30
CA ARG A 142 1.80 -0.66 -12.37
C ARG A 142 0.87 0.53 -12.60
N ILE A 143 0.89 1.07 -13.81
CA ILE A 143 0.00 2.15 -14.26
C ILE A 143 -0.92 1.62 -15.36
N SER A 144 -2.19 2.05 -15.38
CA SER A 144 -3.09 1.71 -16.48
C SER A 144 -2.61 2.34 -17.80
N SER A 145 -2.88 1.67 -18.93
CA SER A 145 -2.46 2.11 -20.27
C SER A 145 -2.95 3.51 -20.64
N VAL A 146 -4.10 3.92 -20.11
CA VAL A 146 -4.70 5.26 -20.34
C VAL A 146 -3.91 6.36 -19.61
N ALA A 147 -3.36 6.05 -18.46
CA ALA A 147 -2.58 7.01 -17.67
C ALA A 147 -1.17 7.26 -18.23
N ALA A 148 -0.65 6.34 -19.04
CA ALA A 148 0.73 6.40 -19.56
C ALA A 148 0.99 7.56 -20.53
N VAL A 149 -0.04 8.10 -21.16
CA VAL A 149 0.10 9.05 -22.30
C VAL A 149 0.47 10.49 -21.88
N ALA A 150 0.41 10.86 -20.61
CA ALA A 150 0.46 12.29 -20.22
C ALA A 150 1.66 12.71 -19.37
N ALA A 151 2.77 11.97 -19.39
CA ALA A 151 3.78 12.02 -18.35
C ALA A 151 4.91 13.06 -18.48
N ASP A 152 5.08 13.72 -19.60
CA ASP A 152 6.33 14.46 -19.90
C ASP A 152 6.26 15.99 -19.79
N VAL A 153 5.28 16.55 -19.08
CA VAL A 153 5.23 18.00 -18.84
C VAL A 153 5.91 18.36 -17.54
N LEU A 154 7.06 18.99 -17.65
CA LEU A 154 7.95 19.47 -16.58
C LEU A 154 7.24 20.43 -15.62
N LYS A 155 6.55 20.05 -14.64
CA LYS A 155 5.87 20.76 -13.54
C LYS A 155 4.52 20.13 -13.17
N ILE A 156 4.07 19.11 -13.93
CA ILE A 156 2.84 18.41 -13.57
C ILE A 156 3.19 17.36 -12.50
N LYS A 157 2.44 17.41 -11.41
CA LYS A 157 2.47 16.43 -10.32
C LYS A 157 1.14 15.68 -10.37
N PRO A 158 1.13 14.43 -10.87
CA PRO A 158 -0.10 13.66 -10.95
C PRO A 158 -0.56 13.21 -9.57
N VAL A 159 -1.84 13.29 -9.33
CA VAL A 159 -2.52 12.59 -8.24
C VAL A 159 -3.14 11.34 -8.84
N MET A 160 -2.75 10.19 -8.29
CA MET A 160 -3.31 8.90 -8.66
C MET A 160 -4.36 8.49 -7.64
N LYS A 161 -5.39 7.78 -8.07
CA LYS A 161 -6.36 7.09 -7.21
C LYS A 161 -6.11 5.59 -7.30
N PHE A 162 -6.02 4.94 -6.17
CA PHE A 162 -6.01 3.49 -6.05
C PHE A 162 -7.27 3.04 -5.33
N GLY A 163 -8.02 2.18 -5.99
CA GLY A 163 -9.12 1.41 -5.43
C GLY A 163 -8.81 -0.07 -5.55
N VAL A 164 -9.81 -0.92 -5.62
CA VAL A 164 -9.60 -2.35 -5.74
C VAL A 164 -8.86 -2.70 -7.04
N GLY A 165 -7.59 -2.98 -6.91
CA GLY A 165 -6.77 -3.59 -7.95
C GLY A 165 -6.22 -2.69 -9.05
N LYS A 166 -6.53 -1.37 -9.08
CA LYS A 166 -6.07 -0.47 -10.16
C LYS A 166 -5.59 0.87 -9.63
N LEU A 167 -4.54 1.38 -10.28
CA LEU A 167 -3.99 2.71 -10.06
C LEU A 167 -4.27 3.57 -11.30
N ASP A 168 -5.17 4.54 -11.16
CA ASP A 168 -5.59 5.43 -12.23
C ASP A 168 -5.24 6.89 -11.96
N VAL A 169 -5.09 7.69 -13.02
CA VAL A 169 -4.90 9.14 -12.86
C VAL A 169 -6.20 9.77 -12.39
N TYR A 170 -6.17 10.37 -11.20
CA TYR A 170 -7.28 11.14 -10.67
C TYR A 170 -7.23 12.59 -11.17
N GLN A 171 -6.08 13.26 -11.00
CA GLN A 171 -5.93 14.66 -11.37
C GLN A 171 -4.49 15.02 -11.72
N LYS A 172 -4.30 15.95 -12.66
CA LYS A 172 -3.00 16.52 -13.00
C LYS A 172 -2.87 17.89 -12.34
N CYS A 173 -1.91 18.04 -11.42
CA CYS A 173 -1.72 19.25 -10.64
C CYS A 173 -0.42 19.98 -11.03
N ARG A 174 -0.43 21.31 -10.96
CA ARG A 174 0.80 22.11 -11.09
C ARG A 174 1.46 22.25 -9.71
N GLY A 175 2.53 21.49 -9.49
CA GLY A 175 3.29 21.48 -8.23
C GLY A 175 2.63 20.67 -7.11
N MET A 176 3.47 20.25 -6.14
CA MET A 176 3.04 19.37 -5.05
C MET A 176 2.04 20.04 -4.09
N LYS A 177 2.09 21.37 -3.92
CA LYS A 177 1.11 22.11 -3.11
C LYS A 177 -0.32 21.88 -3.60
N ASN A 178 -0.53 21.98 -4.93
CA ASN A 178 -1.85 21.73 -5.53
C ASN A 178 -2.22 20.25 -5.50
N ALA A 179 -1.25 19.34 -5.63
CA ALA A 179 -1.49 17.90 -5.49
C ALA A 179 -1.96 17.54 -4.07
N ARG A 180 -1.33 18.09 -3.02
CA ARG A 180 -1.77 17.91 -1.62
C ARG A 180 -3.19 18.41 -1.41
N LYS A 181 -3.51 19.62 -1.91
CA LYS A 181 -4.86 20.15 -1.83
C LYS A 181 -5.88 19.25 -2.55
N ALA A 182 -5.56 18.79 -3.75
CA ALA A 182 -6.44 17.91 -4.53
C ALA A 182 -6.70 16.58 -3.81
N MET A 183 -5.69 16.01 -3.14
CA MET A 183 -5.85 14.78 -2.36
C MET A 183 -6.76 14.98 -1.13
N ILE A 184 -6.59 16.10 -0.43
CA ILE A 184 -7.45 16.45 0.72
C ILE A 184 -8.89 16.67 0.26
N ASP A 185 -9.10 17.45 -0.81
CA ASP A 185 -10.43 17.71 -1.36
C ASP A 185 -11.12 16.41 -1.83
N ALA A 186 -10.34 15.52 -2.47
CA ALA A 186 -10.82 14.20 -2.88
C ALA A 186 -11.26 13.36 -1.68
N MET A 187 -10.45 13.33 -0.62
CA MET A 187 -10.78 12.56 0.59
C MET A 187 -12.01 13.11 1.32
N LYS A 188 -12.18 14.44 1.38
CA LYS A 188 -13.40 15.07 1.90
C LYS A 188 -14.63 14.61 1.13
N LYS A 189 -14.54 14.60 -0.21
CA LYS A 189 -15.62 14.11 -1.07
C LYS A 189 -15.93 12.64 -0.83
N GLU A 190 -14.92 11.79 -0.63
CA GLU A 190 -15.14 10.39 -0.28
C GLU A 190 -15.93 10.25 1.04
N PHE A 191 -15.64 11.07 2.06
CA PHE A 191 -16.35 11.07 3.33
C PHE A 191 -17.79 11.59 3.24
N GLU A 192 -18.08 12.41 2.24
CA GLU A 192 -19.45 12.90 1.96
C GLU A 192 -20.26 11.94 1.09
N THR A 193 -19.60 10.96 0.44
CA THR A 193 -20.22 10.07 -0.55
C THR A 193 -20.03 8.59 -0.19
N ASN A 194 -18.96 7.99 -0.69
CA ASN A 194 -18.75 6.53 -0.64
C ASN A 194 -18.53 6.00 0.78
N PHE A 195 -18.00 6.83 1.70
CA PHE A 195 -17.70 6.45 3.08
C PHE A 195 -18.56 7.20 4.11
N LYS A 196 -19.61 7.87 3.66
CA LYS A 196 -20.43 8.73 4.52
C LYS A 196 -20.94 8.02 5.78
N GLU A 197 -21.59 6.89 5.61
CA GLU A 197 -22.16 6.13 6.73
C GLU A 197 -21.08 5.69 7.75
N ALA A 198 -19.95 5.18 7.23
CA ALA A 198 -18.84 4.75 8.07
C ALA A 198 -18.16 5.94 8.78
N TYR A 199 -18.07 7.10 8.11
CA TYR A 199 -17.52 8.32 8.68
C TYR A 199 -18.42 8.86 9.83
N GLU A 200 -19.72 8.99 9.58
CA GLU A 200 -20.70 9.44 10.60
C GLU A 200 -20.78 8.49 11.80
N ALA A 201 -20.55 7.19 11.57
CA ALA A 201 -20.50 6.18 12.63
C ALA A 201 -19.16 6.09 13.37
N GLY A 202 -18.13 6.88 12.99
CA GLY A 202 -16.79 6.79 13.56
C GLY A 202 -16.04 5.49 13.23
N LYS A 203 -16.42 4.82 12.14
CA LYS A 203 -15.93 3.50 11.70
C LYS A 203 -14.92 3.59 10.54
N LEU A 204 -14.22 4.72 10.41
CA LEU A 204 -13.16 4.91 9.44
C LEU A 204 -11.79 5.04 10.10
N TYR A 205 -10.78 4.50 9.42
CA TYR A 205 -9.39 4.88 9.63
C TYR A 205 -8.99 5.92 8.58
N LEU A 206 -8.25 6.93 9.02
CA LEU A 206 -7.59 7.91 8.16
C LEU A 206 -6.08 7.69 8.23
N MET A 207 -5.44 7.60 7.08
CA MET A 207 -4.06 7.16 6.99
C MET A 207 -3.27 8.01 6.01
N ALA A 208 -1.96 8.05 6.18
CA ALA A 208 -1.01 8.68 5.28
C ALA A 208 0.16 7.74 4.99
N ALA A 209 0.85 8.02 3.89
CA ALA A 209 2.13 7.38 3.57
C ALA A 209 3.06 8.37 2.89
N SER A 210 4.37 8.19 3.04
CA SER A 210 5.36 9.11 2.47
C SER A 210 6.61 8.39 1.98
N SER A 211 7.15 8.84 0.85
CA SER A 211 8.51 8.55 0.37
C SER A 211 9.38 9.82 0.36
N SER A 212 9.02 10.82 1.14
CA SER A 212 9.71 12.11 1.24
C SER A 212 10.55 12.22 2.52
N THR A 213 11.12 13.41 2.77
CA THR A 213 11.85 13.69 4.01
C THR A 213 10.92 13.74 5.22
N ALA A 214 11.50 13.66 6.42
CA ALA A 214 10.73 13.74 7.66
C ALA A 214 9.94 15.06 7.75
N GLU A 215 10.58 16.19 7.44
CA GLU A 215 9.96 17.51 7.51
C GLU A 215 8.74 17.63 6.57
N VAL A 216 8.87 17.11 5.34
CA VAL A 216 7.76 17.12 4.36
C VAL A 216 6.65 16.19 4.80
N THR A 217 6.99 15.07 5.43
CA THR A 217 6.03 14.10 5.95
C THR A 217 5.26 14.67 7.13
N GLU A 218 5.95 15.31 8.08
CA GLU A 218 5.32 15.97 9.24
C GLU A 218 4.37 17.08 8.80
N GLU A 219 4.81 17.91 7.86
CA GLU A 219 3.96 18.95 7.26
C GLU A 219 2.71 18.35 6.59
N TRP A 220 2.85 17.22 5.89
CA TRP A 220 1.73 16.53 5.27
C TRP A 220 0.74 15.99 6.30
N ILE A 221 1.23 15.34 7.36
CA ILE A 221 0.40 14.85 8.47
C ILE A 221 -0.33 16.03 9.13
N ARG A 222 0.34 17.17 9.35
CA ARG A 222 -0.26 18.37 9.93
C ARG A 222 -1.43 18.86 9.06
N GLN A 223 -1.24 18.98 7.75
CA GLN A 223 -2.29 19.41 6.81
C GLN A 223 -3.49 18.45 6.81
N ILE A 224 -3.26 17.14 6.91
CA ILE A 224 -4.34 16.16 7.03
C ILE A 224 -5.10 16.37 8.34
N LYS A 225 -4.42 16.46 9.48
CA LYS A 225 -5.05 16.66 10.79
C LYS A 225 -5.86 17.95 10.86
N GLU A 226 -5.36 19.04 10.29
CA GLU A 226 -6.08 20.32 10.19
C GLU A 226 -7.34 20.20 9.31
N SER A 227 -7.31 19.34 8.29
CA SER A 227 -8.42 19.14 7.35
C SER A 227 -9.49 18.18 7.84
N PHE A 228 -9.14 17.30 8.78
CA PHE A 228 -10.01 16.26 9.36
C PHE A 228 -9.91 16.27 10.88
N PRO A 229 -10.41 17.35 11.54
CA PRO A 229 -10.31 17.50 12.99
C PRO A 229 -11.02 16.34 13.71
N GLY A 230 -10.38 15.84 14.77
CA GLY A 230 -10.91 14.74 15.58
C GLY A 230 -10.61 13.34 15.05
N MET A 231 -9.96 13.21 13.88
CA MET A 231 -9.48 11.92 13.38
C MET A 231 -8.01 11.70 13.70
N ASP A 232 -7.69 10.52 14.18
CA ASP A 232 -6.29 10.06 14.23
C ASP A 232 -5.77 9.73 12.85
N VAL A 233 -4.51 10.06 12.61
CA VAL A 233 -3.83 9.81 11.33
C VAL A 233 -2.67 8.86 11.56
N MET A 234 -2.83 7.61 11.14
CA MET A 234 -1.72 6.65 11.07
C MET A 234 -0.86 6.96 9.84
N CYS A 235 0.44 7.05 10.00
CA CYS A 235 1.36 7.35 8.89
C CYS A 235 2.54 6.40 8.87
N ASP A 236 2.80 5.85 7.70
CA ASP A 236 3.98 5.01 7.43
C ASP A 236 4.89 5.66 6.39
N ASN A 237 6.17 5.34 6.50
CA ASN A 237 7.07 5.46 5.37
C ASN A 237 6.77 4.37 4.34
N LEU A 238 6.79 4.71 3.04
CA LEU A 238 6.68 3.70 2.00
C LEU A 238 7.87 2.73 2.08
N SER A 239 7.59 1.43 1.97
CA SER A 239 8.64 0.43 1.81
C SER A 239 9.45 0.67 0.53
N LEU A 240 10.70 0.23 0.49
CA LEU A 240 11.55 0.39 -0.69
C LEU A 240 10.94 -0.33 -1.90
N GLY A 241 10.28 -1.47 -1.70
CA GLY A 241 9.56 -2.18 -2.75
C GLY A 241 8.46 -1.33 -3.40
N LEU A 242 7.67 -0.59 -2.61
CA LEU A 242 6.68 0.35 -3.16
C LEU A 242 7.34 1.58 -3.76
N SER A 243 8.42 2.05 -3.18
CA SER A 243 9.17 3.21 -3.64
C SER A 243 9.83 3.00 -5.01
N CYS A 244 10.11 1.75 -5.41
CA CYS A 244 10.51 1.42 -6.78
C CYS A 244 9.48 1.88 -7.84
N HIS A 245 8.20 1.92 -7.46
CA HIS A 245 7.09 2.30 -8.34
C HIS A 245 6.61 3.74 -8.14
N ILE A 246 6.63 4.22 -6.90
CA ILE A 246 6.18 5.58 -6.54
C ILE A 246 7.29 6.62 -6.76
N GLY A 247 8.55 6.21 -6.56
CA GLY A 247 9.71 7.09 -6.57
C GLY A 247 9.83 7.91 -5.28
N PRO A 248 10.86 8.77 -5.20
CA PRO A 248 11.04 9.71 -4.09
C PRO A 248 9.98 10.82 -4.12
N ASP A 249 9.76 11.44 -2.97
CA ASP A 249 8.90 12.61 -2.77
C ASP A 249 7.41 12.39 -3.06
N GLY A 250 6.96 11.12 -3.00
CA GLY A 250 5.54 10.76 -3.06
C GLY A 250 4.86 10.96 -1.70
N LEU A 251 3.61 11.43 -1.73
CA LEU A 251 2.77 11.61 -0.55
C LEU A 251 1.41 10.96 -0.80
N GLY A 252 0.93 10.19 0.16
CA GLY A 252 -0.36 9.52 0.07
C GLY A 252 -1.29 9.88 1.22
N ILE A 253 -2.60 9.82 0.95
CA ILE A 253 -3.68 9.82 1.93
C ILE A 253 -4.63 8.67 1.61
N ALA A 254 -5.10 7.99 2.62
CA ALA A 254 -6.01 6.86 2.46
C ALA A 254 -7.08 6.84 3.55
N CYS A 255 -8.19 6.20 3.25
CA CYS A 255 -9.14 5.77 4.26
C CYS A 255 -9.60 4.34 4.00
N CYS A 256 -10.03 3.66 5.05
CA CYS A 256 -10.72 2.38 4.94
C CYS A 256 -11.65 2.18 6.14
N ASN A 257 -12.64 1.31 5.96
CA ASN A 257 -13.51 0.90 7.07
C ASN A 257 -12.72 0.09 8.10
N LYS A 258 -13.12 0.24 9.38
CA LYS A 258 -12.66 -0.63 10.46
C LYS A 258 -13.15 -2.06 10.24
N ALA A 259 -12.32 -3.04 10.60
CA ALA A 259 -12.70 -4.45 10.55
C ALA A 259 -13.63 -4.77 11.74
N GLU A 260 -14.84 -5.21 11.45
CA GLU A 260 -15.86 -5.60 12.45
C GLU A 260 -16.51 -6.93 12.10
#